data_50aaa9caa302faf8280e0092e7262dd1
#
_entry.id   50aaa9caa302faf8280e0092e7262dd1
#
_cell.length_a   1.000
_cell.length_b   1.000
_cell.length_c   1.000
_cell.angle_alpha   90.00
_cell.angle_beta   90.00
_cell.angle_gamma   90.00
#
_symmetry.space_group_name_H-M   'P 1'
#
loop_
_entity.id
_entity.type
_entity.pdbx_description
1 polymer ?
#
loop_
_entity_poly.entity_id
_entity_poly.type
_entity_poly.pdbx_seq_one_letter_code
_entity_poly.pdbx_strand_id
1 'polypeptide(L)'
;MKVFGDGGLKGRTLSPIVAVTQIPLLQMQIAFAIGLLGVYIGWRGIIAKMTGFYDMAGAFKYLLFGIVSGMVFAVASDEMILQFAVLESRLNIIHAFIISLLIGASESALVMFLLGRPKVVTLRASTPYGWTLGLGMGAMFTSVLIVRLFDPLLGSDFSGFDIISILIGLSIAVIACLGNALISTYQGVGVLNSKRFKTFYTSTFSRGILILGLIATLWQPLLIIFFATLIFYYWPTAQQNGYPLV
;
A
#
# COMPACT_ATOMS: atom_id res chain seq x y z
N MET A 1 -42.63 -60.57 -12.49
CA MET A 1 -41.28 -60.27 -12.97
C MET A 1 -41.12 -58.75 -12.89
N LYS A 2 -40.53 -58.21 -11.79
CA LYS A 2 -40.36 -56.77 -11.55
C LYS A 2 -38.97 -56.37 -11.94
N VAL A 3 -38.86 -55.50 -12.95
CA VAL A 3 -37.60 -54.88 -13.39
C VAL A 3 -37.24 -53.79 -12.42
N PHE A 4 -36.13 -53.94 -11.74
CA PHE A 4 -35.55 -52.93 -10.88
C PHE A 4 -34.96 -51.78 -11.75
N GLY A 5 -35.47 -50.56 -11.53
CA GLY A 5 -34.96 -49.36 -12.14
C GLY A 5 -33.62 -48.97 -11.54
N ASP A 6 -32.64 -48.82 -12.44
CA ASP A 6 -31.29 -48.39 -12.17
C ASP A 6 -31.29 -46.90 -11.81
N GLY A 7 -31.17 -46.59 -10.52
CA GLY A 7 -31.06 -45.23 -9.98
C GLY A 7 -29.67 -44.68 -10.25
N GLY A 8 -29.48 -44.12 -11.43
CA GLY A 8 -28.25 -43.42 -11.79
C GLY A 8 -27.88 -42.36 -10.77
N LEU A 9 -26.81 -42.62 -10.03
CA LEU A 9 -26.07 -41.60 -9.27
C LEU A 9 -25.62 -40.48 -10.22
N LYS A 10 -26.44 -39.40 -10.31
CA LYS A 10 -26.00 -38.15 -10.88
C LYS A 10 -24.77 -37.72 -10.10
N GLY A 11 -23.60 -37.89 -10.73
CA GLY A 11 -22.34 -37.39 -10.20
C GLY A 11 -22.50 -35.92 -9.84
N ARG A 12 -22.33 -35.62 -8.58
CA ARG A 12 -22.02 -34.26 -8.15
C ARG A 12 -20.74 -33.88 -8.89
N THR A 13 -20.89 -33.06 -9.91
CA THR A 13 -19.76 -32.35 -10.49
C THR A 13 -19.15 -31.55 -9.34
N LEU A 14 -18.03 -32.02 -8.83
CA LEU A 14 -17.15 -31.23 -7.95
C LEU A 14 -17.00 -29.89 -8.65
N SER A 15 -17.44 -28.81 -7.98
CA SER A 15 -17.17 -27.45 -8.42
C SER A 15 -15.72 -27.36 -8.86
N PRO A 16 -15.43 -26.73 -10.01
CA PRO A 16 -14.06 -26.59 -10.44
C PRO A 16 -13.29 -25.94 -9.29
N ILE A 17 -12.32 -26.65 -8.75
CA ILE A 17 -11.31 -26.08 -7.87
C ILE A 17 -10.81 -24.85 -8.63
N VAL A 18 -11.07 -23.66 -8.07
CA VAL A 18 -10.59 -22.41 -8.65
C VAL A 18 -9.11 -22.62 -8.90
N ALA A 19 -8.73 -22.71 -10.16
CA ALA A 19 -7.35 -22.89 -10.55
C ALA A 19 -6.62 -21.63 -10.06
N VAL A 20 -5.94 -21.75 -8.94
CA VAL A 20 -5.04 -20.69 -8.45
C VAL A 20 -3.98 -20.59 -9.54
N THR A 21 -4.04 -19.56 -10.36
CA THR A 21 -2.99 -19.28 -11.34
C THR A 21 -1.71 -19.04 -10.54
N GLN A 22 -0.77 -19.96 -10.67
CA GLN A 22 0.54 -19.78 -10.06
C GLN A 22 1.27 -18.71 -10.86
N ILE A 23 1.33 -17.50 -10.32
CA ILE A 23 2.11 -16.42 -10.93
C ILE A 23 3.58 -16.86 -10.92
N PRO A 24 4.26 -16.82 -12.09
CA PRO A 24 5.66 -17.23 -12.20
C PRO A 24 6.54 -16.46 -11.21
N LEU A 25 7.49 -17.16 -10.59
CA LEU A 25 8.41 -16.59 -9.60
C LEU A 25 9.10 -15.32 -10.11
N LEU A 26 9.48 -15.29 -11.39
CA LEU A 26 10.10 -14.12 -12.03
C LEU A 26 9.20 -12.89 -11.98
N GLN A 27 7.90 -13.03 -12.23
CA GLN A 27 6.96 -11.91 -12.18
C GLN A 27 6.82 -11.36 -10.75
N MET A 28 6.78 -12.25 -9.75
CA MET A 28 6.80 -11.84 -8.34
C MET A 28 8.08 -11.07 -7.98
N GLN A 29 9.25 -11.57 -8.40
CA GLN A 29 10.52 -10.89 -8.16
C GLN A 29 10.56 -9.50 -8.79
N ILE A 30 10.06 -9.35 -10.02
CA ILE A 30 9.95 -8.05 -10.70
C ILE A 30 9.00 -7.12 -9.95
N ALA A 31 7.83 -7.61 -9.48
CA ALA A 31 6.90 -6.81 -8.70
C ALA A 31 7.53 -6.26 -7.41
N PHE A 32 8.25 -7.10 -6.67
CA PHE A 32 8.98 -6.67 -5.48
C PHE A 32 10.13 -5.71 -5.79
N ALA A 33 10.87 -5.93 -6.88
CA ALA A 33 11.92 -5.00 -7.33
C ALA A 33 11.35 -3.61 -7.65
N ILE A 34 10.19 -3.55 -8.31
CA ILE A 34 9.50 -2.30 -8.60
C ILE A 34 9.05 -1.60 -7.32
N GLY A 35 8.49 -2.34 -6.34
CA GLY A 35 8.13 -1.77 -5.04
C GLY A 35 9.33 -1.14 -4.31
N LEU A 36 10.47 -1.83 -4.32
CA LEU A 36 11.72 -1.32 -3.72
C LEU A 36 12.29 -0.11 -4.45
N LEU A 37 12.05 0.04 -5.75
CA LEU A 37 12.44 1.24 -6.49
C LEU A 37 11.77 2.49 -5.92
N GLY A 38 10.51 2.41 -5.49
CA GLY A 38 9.81 3.50 -4.81
C GLY A 38 10.51 3.91 -3.50
N VAL A 39 11.01 2.94 -2.73
CA VAL A 39 11.83 3.22 -1.54
C VAL A 39 13.11 3.94 -1.90
N TYR A 40 13.82 3.48 -2.93
CA TYR A 40 15.07 4.11 -3.39
C TYR A 40 14.86 5.57 -3.77
N ILE A 41 13.80 5.87 -4.54
CA ILE A 41 13.46 7.24 -4.94
C ILE A 41 13.15 8.11 -3.71
N GLY A 42 12.33 7.64 -2.79
CA GLY A 42 11.97 8.38 -1.58
C GLY A 42 13.15 8.56 -0.61
N TRP A 43 14.03 7.57 -0.49
CA TRP A 43 15.24 7.65 0.32
C TRP A 43 16.23 8.68 -0.23
N ARG A 44 16.58 8.56 -1.52
CA ARG A 44 17.50 9.50 -2.21
C ARG A 44 16.92 10.91 -2.29
N GLY A 45 15.61 11.04 -2.43
CA GLY A 45 14.94 12.32 -2.58
C GLY A 45 14.98 13.16 -1.30
N ILE A 46 14.86 12.54 -0.13
CA ILE A 46 14.73 13.26 1.14
C ILE A 46 15.78 12.86 2.16
N ILE A 47 15.81 11.60 2.61
CA ILE A 47 16.68 11.18 3.71
C ILE A 47 18.16 11.43 3.42
N ALA A 48 18.62 11.11 2.22
CA ALA A 48 20.00 11.32 1.83
C ALA A 48 20.41 12.80 1.71
N LYS A 49 19.43 13.71 1.63
CA LYS A 49 19.65 15.16 1.54
C LYS A 49 19.42 15.90 2.85
N MET A 50 18.94 15.21 3.89
CA MET A 50 18.70 15.83 5.19
C MET A 50 20.02 16.18 5.87
N THR A 51 20.30 17.46 6.01
CA THR A 51 21.41 17.96 6.81
C THR A 51 21.04 17.93 8.29
N GLY A 52 21.95 17.44 9.15
CA GLY A 52 21.72 17.39 10.60
C GLY A 52 20.95 16.17 11.13
N PHE A 53 20.52 15.25 10.26
CA PHE A 53 19.93 13.99 10.69
C PHE A 53 21.01 12.90 10.77
N TYR A 54 21.41 12.54 11.98
CA TYR A 54 22.54 11.62 12.20
C TYR A 54 22.13 10.19 12.53
N ASP A 55 20.85 9.91 12.85
CA ASP A 55 20.39 8.57 13.22
C ASP A 55 19.90 7.76 12.01
N MET A 56 20.82 7.49 11.09
CA MET A 56 20.53 6.63 9.92
C MET A 56 20.16 5.21 10.32
N ALA A 57 20.71 4.69 11.41
CA ALA A 57 20.38 3.35 11.92
C ALA A 57 18.91 3.28 12.38
N GLY A 58 18.44 4.33 13.08
CA GLY A 58 17.03 4.47 13.44
C GLY A 58 16.13 4.57 12.23
N ALA A 59 16.47 5.40 11.24
CA ALA A 59 15.71 5.52 9.99
C ALA A 59 15.58 4.17 9.27
N PHE A 60 16.66 3.42 9.14
CA PHE A 60 16.65 2.09 8.54
C PHE A 60 15.80 1.10 9.32
N LYS A 61 15.87 1.13 10.66
CA LYS A 61 15.02 0.32 11.53
C LYS A 61 13.53 0.60 11.30
N TYR A 62 13.14 1.87 11.17
CA TYR A 62 11.76 2.23 10.89
C TYR A 62 11.33 1.87 9.48
N LEU A 63 12.23 1.90 8.50
CA LEU A 63 11.99 1.35 7.17
C LEU A 63 11.64 -0.15 7.25
N LEU A 64 12.42 -0.94 8.00
CA LEU A 64 12.15 -2.37 8.19
C LEU A 64 10.81 -2.61 8.91
N PHE A 65 10.47 -1.82 9.93
CA PHE A 65 9.14 -1.89 10.53
C PHE A 65 8.03 -1.58 9.53
N GLY A 66 8.28 -0.61 8.62
CA GLY A 66 7.36 -0.30 7.53
C GLY A 66 7.19 -1.46 6.56
N ILE A 67 8.28 -2.12 6.18
CA ILE A 67 8.24 -3.30 5.32
C ILE A 67 7.40 -4.43 5.95
N VAL A 68 7.67 -4.77 7.21
CA VAL A 68 6.95 -5.85 7.90
C VAL A 68 5.47 -5.52 8.09
N SER A 69 5.15 -4.32 8.60
CA SER A 69 3.76 -3.90 8.78
C SER A 69 3.03 -3.72 7.44
N GLY A 70 3.70 -3.15 6.44
CA GLY A 70 3.17 -2.98 5.09
C GLY A 70 2.79 -4.30 4.44
N MET A 71 3.57 -5.36 4.63
CA MET A 71 3.23 -6.70 4.15
C MET A 71 1.92 -7.21 4.77
N VAL A 72 1.76 -7.06 6.08
CA VAL A 72 0.54 -7.49 6.78
C VAL A 72 -0.70 -6.78 6.23
N PHE A 73 -0.63 -5.45 6.08
CA PHE A 73 -1.75 -4.66 5.56
C PHE A 73 -1.99 -4.87 4.07
N ALA A 74 -0.93 -5.13 3.29
CA ALA A 74 -1.05 -5.46 1.89
C ALA A 74 -1.79 -6.79 1.69
N VAL A 75 -1.43 -7.82 2.45
CA VAL A 75 -2.12 -9.12 2.42
C VAL A 75 -3.58 -8.96 2.89
N ALA A 76 -3.83 -8.18 3.95
CA ALA A 76 -5.20 -7.90 4.39
C ALA A 76 -6.02 -7.19 3.31
N SER A 77 -5.43 -6.23 2.59
CA SER A 77 -6.10 -5.55 1.46
C SER A 77 -6.37 -6.49 0.30
N ASP A 78 -5.43 -7.40 0.02
CA ASP A 78 -5.58 -8.41 -1.01
C ASP A 78 -6.74 -9.35 -0.70
N GLU A 79 -6.76 -9.93 0.50
CA GLU A 79 -7.79 -10.88 0.93
C GLU A 79 -9.18 -10.23 1.04
N MET A 80 -9.26 -9.01 1.58
CA MET A 80 -10.55 -8.37 1.90
C MET A 80 -11.12 -7.54 0.76
N ILE A 81 -10.32 -7.11 -0.23
CA ILE A 81 -10.79 -6.27 -1.34
C ILE A 81 -10.54 -6.93 -2.68
N LEU A 82 -9.28 -7.30 -2.99
CA LEU A 82 -8.92 -7.74 -4.34
C LEU A 82 -9.47 -9.13 -4.67
N GLN A 83 -9.43 -10.07 -3.74
CA GLN A 83 -10.03 -11.39 -3.98
C GLN A 83 -11.53 -11.30 -4.24
N PHE A 84 -12.27 -10.45 -3.50
CA PHE A 84 -13.68 -10.21 -3.77
C PHE A 84 -13.91 -9.59 -5.14
N ALA A 85 -13.06 -8.63 -5.53
CA ALA A 85 -13.15 -7.99 -6.84
C ALA A 85 -12.90 -8.99 -7.98
N VAL A 86 -11.95 -9.93 -7.82
CA VAL A 86 -11.68 -11.01 -8.77
C VAL A 86 -12.89 -11.96 -8.87
N LEU A 87 -13.48 -12.37 -7.74
CA LEU A 87 -14.64 -13.25 -7.72
C LEU A 87 -15.88 -12.64 -8.37
N GLU A 88 -16.11 -11.35 -8.17
CA GLU A 88 -17.24 -10.62 -8.75
C GLU A 88 -16.96 -10.08 -10.16
N SER A 89 -15.72 -10.22 -10.66
CA SER A 89 -15.20 -9.61 -11.91
C SER A 89 -15.39 -8.10 -11.98
N ARG A 90 -15.53 -7.44 -10.83
CA ARG A 90 -15.70 -5.99 -10.70
C ARG A 90 -15.34 -5.51 -9.29
N LEU A 91 -14.89 -4.27 -9.19
CA LEU A 91 -14.65 -3.62 -7.91
C LEU A 91 -15.96 -3.07 -7.32
N ASN A 92 -16.39 -3.59 -6.18
CA ASN A 92 -17.48 -2.99 -5.39
C ASN A 92 -16.92 -1.79 -4.61
N ILE A 93 -17.16 -0.57 -5.11
CA ILE A 93 -16.58 0.67 -4.57
C ILE A 93 -16.98 0.90 -3.11
N ILE A 94 -18.23 0.61 -2.72
CA ILE A 94 -18.70 0.84 -1.34
C ILE A 94 -17.98 -0.10 -0.37
N HIS A 95 -17.92 -1.39 -0.71
CA HIS A 95 -17.21 -2.39 0.09
C HIS A 95 -15.73 -2.04 0.20
N ALA A 96 -15.07 -1.75 -0.93
CA ALA A 96 -13.67 -1.37 -0.98
C ALA A 96 -13.37 -0.10 -0.17
N PHE A 97 -14.26 0.91 -0.20
CA PHE A 97 -14.12 2.13 0.59
C PHE A 97 -14.16 1.88 2.09
N ILE A 98 -15.14 1.11 2.57
CA ILE A 98 -15.27 0.78 4.00
C ILE A 98 -14.05 0.01 4.50
N ILE A 99 -13.63 -1.02 3.77
CA ILE A 99 -12.45 -1.82 4.14
C ILE A 99 -11.17 -0.99 4.07
N SER A 100 -11.00 -0.15 3.04
CA SER A 100 -9.84 0.74 2.93
C SER A 100 -9.76 1.73 4.10
N LEU A 101 -10.89 2.24 4.60
CA LEU A 101 -10.91 3.10 5.79
C LEU A 101 -10.52 2.32 7.05
N LEU A 102 -11.00 1.09 7.22
CA LEU A 102 -10.64 0.25 8.37
C LEU A 102 -9.16 -0.09 8.37
N ILE A 103 -8.61 -0.47 7.22
CA ILE A 103 -7.17 -0.72 7.05
C ILE A 103 -6.40 0.57 7.32
N GLY A 104 -6.81 1.70 6.73
CA GLY A 104 -6.18 3.00 6.94
C GLY A 104 -6.20 3.47 8.40
N ALA A 105 -7.27 3.15 9.16
CA ALA A 105 -7.34 3.41 10.60
C ALA A 105 -6.33 2.54 11.37
N SER A 106 -6.25 1.25 11.04
CA SER A 106 -5.32 0.31 11.68
C SER A 106 -3.87 0.70 11.40
N GLU A 107 -3.53 1.04 10.15
CA GLU A 107 -2.21 1.56 9.78
C GLU A 107 -1.88 2.86 10.52
N SER A 108 -2.84 3.80 10.57
CA SER A 108 -2.65 5.07 11.26
C SER A 108 -2.44 4.89 12.76
N ALA A 109 -3.16 3.96 13.38
CA ALA A 109 -2.98 3.62 14.80
C ALA A 109 -1.58 3.04 15.06
N LEU A 110 -1.14 2.09 14.22
CA LEU A 110 0.19 1.49 14.33
C LEU A 110 1.30 2.54 14.18
N VAL A 111 1.22 3.40 13.16
CA VAL A 111 2.20 4.48 12.92
C VAL A 111 2.25 5.44 14.10
N MET A 112 1.10 5.88 14.61
CA MET A 112 1.03 6.75 15.80
C MET A 112 1.65 6.09 17.04
N PHE A 113 1.41 4.79 17.24
CA PHE A 113 2.02 4.03 18.33
C PHE A 113 3.55 3.98 18.20
N LEU A 114 4.06 3.68 17.00
CA LEU A 114 5.50 3.56 16.76
C LEU A 114 6.21 4.92 16.90
N LEU A 115 5.65 5.98 16.32
CA LEU A 115 6.23 7.32 16.34
C LEU A 115 6.05 8.04 17.68
N GLY A 116 5.01 7.65 18.44
CA GLY A 116 4.71 8.20 19.78
C GLY A 116 5.54 7.64 20.92
N ARG A 117 6.48 6.72 20.64
CA ARG A 117 7.36 6.16 21.68
C ARG A 117 8.20 7.25 22.35
N PRO A 118 8.35 7.25 23.68
CA PRO A 118 9.04 8.32 24.42
C PRO A 118 10.43 8.62 23.85
N LYS A 119 11.23 7.60 23.57
CA LYS A 119 12.56 7.73 22.98
C LYS A 119 12.56 8.49 21.64
N VAL A 120 11.57 8.22 20.77
CA VAL A 120 11.45 8.85 19.44
C VAL A 120 11.07 10.31 19.56
N VAL A 121 10.12 10.61 20.47
CA VAL A 121 9.64 11.97 20.73
C VAL A 121 10.75 12.81 21.35
N THR A 122 11.49 12.28 22.33
CA THR A 122 12.62 12.98 22.97
C THR A 122 13.72 13.33 21.97
N LEU A 123 14.02 12.44 21.01
CA LEU A 123 15.00 12.70 19.95
C LEU A 123 14.46 13.60 18.83
N ARG A 124 13.18 14.02 18.88
CA ARG A 124 12.48 14.74 17.81
C ARG A 124 12.55 14.03 16.46
N ALA A 125 12.75 12.70 16.46
CA ALA A 125 12.96 11.89 15.28
C ALA A 125 11.65 11.34 14.67
N SER A 126 10.48 11.67 15.22
CA SER A 126 9.17 11.15 14.75
C SER A 126 8.91 11.47 13.29
N THR A 127 9.33 12.64 12.80
CA THR A 127 9.13 13.07 11.42
C THR A 127 9.96 12.24 10.41
N PRO A 128 11.30 12.18 10.50
CA PRO A 128 12.11 11.37 9.59
C PRO A 128 11.84 9.87 9.71
N TYR A 129 11.54 9.36 10.90
CA TYR A 129 11.13 7.97 11.08
C TYR A 129 9.76 7.70 10.46
N GLY A 130 8.83 8.66 10.52
CA GLY A 130 7.56 8.58 9.81
C GLY A 130 7.76 8.44 8.31
N TRP A 131 8.68 9.24 7.73
CA TRP A 131 9.01 9.14 6.31
C TRP A 131 9.49 7.74 5.93
N THR A 132 10.49 7.21 6.62
CA THR A 132 11.07 5.89 6.30
C THR A 132 10.10 4.74 6.55
N LEU A 133 9.31 4.82 7.63
CA LEU A 133 8.25 3.86 7.93
C LEU A 133 7.21 3.80 6.80
N GLY A 134 6.74 4.98 6.35
CA GLY A 134 5.77 5.07 5.26
C GLY A 134 6.33 4.58 3.92
N LEU A 135 7.61 4.82 3.61
CA LEU A 135 8.26 4.25 2.43
C LEU A 135 8.20 2.72 2.43
N GLY A 136 8.54 2.10 3.57
CA GLY A 136 8.49 0.64 3.72
C GLY A 136 7.08 0.08 3.55
N MET A 137 6.08 0.72 4.17
CA MET A 137 4.66 0.32 4.04
C MET A 137 4.19 0.42 2.58
N GLY A 138 4.48 1.54 1.93
CA GLY A 138 4.10 1.76 0.53
C GLY A 138 4.75 0.76 -0.42
N ALA A 139 6.01 0.39 -0.20
CA ALA A 139 6.73 -0.58 -1.03
C ALA A 139 6.06 -1.96 -1.01
N MET A 140 5.71 -2.46 0.17
CA MET A 140 5.10 -3.79 0.30
C MET A 140 3.67 -3.79 -0.24
N PHE A 141 2.91 -2.74 0.04
CA PHE A 141 1.57 -2.57 -0.53
C PHE A 141 1.61 -2.58 -2.07
N THR A 142 2.53 -1.82 -2.65
CA THR A 142 2.75 -1.80 -4.11
C THR A 142 3.12 -3.16 -4.66
N SER A 143 4.05 -3.87 -4.01
CA SER A 143 4.51 -5.17 -4.50
C SER A 143 3.35 -6.15 -4.65
N VAL A 144 2.44 -6.19 -3.67
CA VAL A 144 1.23 -7.03 -3.72
C VAL A 144 0.28 -6.57 -4.83
N LEU A 145 0.06 -5.25 -4.98
CA LEU A 145 -0.78 -4.72 -6.07
C LEU A 145 -0.23 -5.07 -7.46
N ILE A 146 1.09 -4.99 -7.65
CA ILE A 146 1.71 -5.31 -8.94
C ILE A 146 1.64 -6.81 -9.22
N VAL A 147 1.80 -7.67 -8.19
CA VAL A 147 1.59 -9.11 -8.35
C VAL A 147 0.16 -9.37 -8.86
N ARG A 148 -0.85 -8.69 -8.30
CA ARG A 148 -2.23 -8.80 -8.77
C ARG A 148 -2.44 -8.20 -10.17
N LEU A 149 -1.76 -7.11 -10.50
CA LEU A 149 -1.81 -6.52 -11.84
C LEU A 149 -1.25 -7.47 -12.90
N PHE A 150 -0.23 -8.28 -12.55
CA PHE A 150 0.33 -9.30 -13.45
C PHE A 150 -0.55 -10.56 -13.54
N ASP A 151 -1.55 -10.72 -12.67
CA ASP A 151 -2.48 -11.85 -12.71
C ASP A 151 -3.57 -11.61 -13.77
N PRO A 152 -3.65 -12.43 -14.83
CA PRO A 152 -4.69 -12.30 -15.85
C PRO A 152 -6.11 -12.49 -15.30
N LEU A 153 -6.26 -13.16 -14.15
CA LEU A 153 -7.57 -13.36 -13.50
C LEU A 153 -8.15 -12.10 -12.87
N LEU A 154 -7.38 -11.02 -12.76
CA LEU A 154 -7.88 -9.74 -12.26
C LEU A 154 -9.04 -9.19 -13.10
N GLY A 155 -9.14 -9.57 -14.39
CA GLY A 155 -10.20 -9.14 -15.29
C GLY A 155 -10.15 -7.65 -15.66
N SER A 156 -9.00 -7.01 -15.51
CA SER A 156 -8.71 -5.65 -15.97
C SER A 156 -8.13 -5.69 -17.39
N ASP A 157 -8.46 -4.71 -18.22
CA ASP A 157 -7.87 -4.55 -19.57
C ASP A 157 -6.34 -4.37 -19.54
N PHE A 158 -5.80 -4.04 -18.36
CA PHE A 158 -4.37 -3.78 -18.12
C PHE A 158 -3.70 -4.92 -17.33
N SER A 159 -4.44 -6.01 -17.03
CA SER A 159 -3.90 -7.14 -16.30
C SER A 159 -3.09 -8.05 -17.22
N GLY A 160 -1.97 -8.56 -16.68
CA GLY A 160 -1.05 -9.42 -17.40
C GLY A 160 0.40 -8.92 -17.30
N PHE A 161 1.34 -9.69 -17.84
CA PHE A 161 2.75 -9.34 -17.80
C PHE A 161 3.20 -8.75 -19.14
N ASP A 162 3.01 -7.45 -19.29
CA ASP A 162 3.40 -6.66 -20.45
C ASP A 162 4.11 -5.34 -20.07
N ILE A 163 4.57 -4.59 -21.06
CA ILE A 163 5.26 -3.32 -20.86
C ILE A 163 4.33 -2.27 -20.22
N ILE A 164 3.05 -2.26 -20.59
CA ILE A 164 2.07 -1.30 -20.08
C ILE A 164 1.83 -1.54 -18.59
N SER A 165 1.62 -2.79 -18.19
CA SER A 165 1.44 -3.19 -16.80
C SER A 165 2.67 -2.87 -15.94
N ILE A 166 3.89 -3.04 -16.50
CA ILE A 166 5.13 -2.66 -15.81
C ILE A 166 5.19 -1.13 -15.60
N LEU A 167 4.83 -0.32 -16.60
CA LEU A 167 4.82 1.14 -16.48
C LEU A 167 3.77 1.63 -15.48
N ILE A 168 2.58 1.02 -15.48
CA ILE A 168 1.54 1.27 -14.47
C ILE A 168 2.08 0.90 -13.08
N GLY A 169 2.70 -0.27 -12.95
CA GLY A 169 3.30 -0.73 -11.69
C GLY A 169 4.38 0.22 -11.15
N LEU A 170 5.26 0.71 -12.02
CA LEU A 170 6.28 1.72 -11.64
C LEU A 170 5.62 3.01 -11.12
N SER A 171 4.56 3.46 -11.78
CA SER A 171 3.83 4.66 -11.35
C SER A 171 3.14 4.45 -10.00
N ILE A 172 2.49 3.30 -9.82
CA ILE A 172 1.88 2.90 -8.53
C ILE A 172 2.94 2.86 -7.43
N ALA A 173 4.15 2.34 -7.70
CA ALA A 173 5.23 2.24 -6.72
C ALA A 173 5.66 3.62 -6.20
N VAL A 174 5.86 4.57 -7.08
CA VAL A 174 6.24 5.93 -6.69
C VAL A 174 5.13 6.58 -5.86
N ILE A 175 3.88 6.50 -6.31
CA ILE A 175 2.73 7.12 -5.64
C ILE A 175 2.46 6.49 -4.28
N ALA A 176 2.47 5.16 -4.18
CA ALA A 176 2.22 4.46 -2.93
C ALA A 176 3.32 4.72 -1.89
N CYS A 177 4.60 4.65 -2.30
CA CYS A 177 5.72 4.91 -1.40
C CYS A 177 5.72 6.35 -0.90
N LEU A 178 5.62 7.33 -1.81
CA LEU A 178 5.64 8.74 -1.44
C LEU A 178 4.37 9.15 -0.70
N GLY A 179 3.21 8.67 -1.09
CA GLY A 179 1.94 8.94 -0.41
C GLY A 179 1.94 8.44 1.03
N ASN A 180 2.33 7.18 1.25
CA ASN A 180 2.46 6.63 2.61
C ASN A 180 3.53 7.35 3.42
N ALA A 181 4.66 7.73 2.82
CA ALA A 181 5.71 8.48 3.47
C ALA A 181 5.24 9.86 3.92
N LEU A 182 4.52 10.60 3.06
CA LEU A 182 3.95 11.91 3.39
C LEU A 182 2.94 11.83 4.53
N ILE A 183 2.01 10.87 4.49
CA ILE A 183 0.99 10.69 5.53
C ILE A 183 1.65 10.32 6.86
N SER A 184 2.64 9.41 6.86
CA SER A 184 3.35 9.01 8.08
C SER A 184 4.22 10.14 8.64
N THR A 185 4.83 10.96 7.78
CA THR A 185 5.55 12.18 8.16
C THR A 185 4.63 13.18 8.84
N TYR A 186 3.45 13.43 8.26
CA TYR A 186 2.42 14.28 8.85
C TYR A 186 2.01 13.77 10.24
N GLN A 187 1.88 12.45 10.42
CA GLN A 187 1.62 11.85 11.73
C GLN A 187 2.78 12.11 12.71
N GLY A 188 4.04 12.01 12.25
CA GLY A 188 5.22 12.33 13.05
C GLY A 188 5.21 13.77 13.57
N VAL A 189 4.86 14.73 12.70
CA VAL A 189 4.69 16.15 13.07
C VAL A 189 3.57 16.33 14.10
N GLY A 190 2.43 15.65 13.87
CA GLY A 190 1.29 15.72 14.81
C GLY A 190 1.61 15.17 16.20
N VAL A 191 2.45 14.14 16.27
CA VAL A 191 2.95 13.58 17.53
C VAL A 191 3.82 14.60 18.27
N LEU A 192 4.75 15.25 17.56
CA LEU A 192 5.64 16.28 18.15
C LEU A 192 4.87 17.51 18.65
N ASN A 193 3.83 17.91 17.92
CA ASN A 193 3.01 19.08 18.22
C ASN A 193 1.84 18.76 19.19
N SER A 194 1.79 17.56 19.78
CA SER A 194 0.72 17.11 20.69
C SER A 194 -0.69 17.14 20.10
N LYS A 195 -0.83 17.19 18.76
CA LYS A 195 -2.10 17.19 18.02
C LYS A 195 -2.50 15.79 17.54
N ARG A 196 -2.29 14.77 18.38
CA ARG A 196 -2.42 13.35 18.03
C ARG A 196 -3.78 12.99 17.45
N PHE A 197 -4.86 13.41 18.11
CA PHE A 197 -6.22 13.03 17.73
C PHE A 197 -6.61 13.56 16.34
N LYS A 198 -6.42 14.86 16.10
CA LYS A 198 -6.69 15.48 14.80
C LYS A 198 -5.89 14.81 13.69
N THR A 199 -4.60 14.57 13.97
CA THR A 199 -3.69 13.96 13.01
C THR A 199 -4.08 12.52 12.71
N PHE A 200 -4.54 11.75 13.71
CA PHE A 200 -5.04 10.39 13.51
C PHE A 200 -6.21 10.35 12.52
N TYR A 201 -7.24 11.16 12.74
CA TYR A 201 -8.40 11.19 11.84
C TYR A 201 -8.01 11.58 10.41
N THR A 202 -7.25 12.66 10.25
CA THR A 202 -6.82 13.11 8.92
C THR A 202 -6.00 12.03 8.20
N SER A 203 -5.08 11.37 8.91
CA SER A 203 -4.26 10.30 8.34
C SER A 203 -5.07 9.06 7.99
N THR A 204 -6.06 8.69 8.80
CA THR A 204 -6.96 7.57 8.51
C THR A 204 -7.70 7.79 7.20
N PHE A 205 -8.32 8.96 7.02
CA PHE A 205 -9.00 9.28 5.77
C PHE A 205 -8.05 9.33 4.58
N SER A 206 -6.89 9.98 4.74
CA SER A 206 -5.90 10.09 3.66
C SER A 206 -5.37 8.73 3.23
N ARG A 207 -5.11 7.81 4.19
CA ARG A 207 -4.69 6.43 3.88
C ARG A 207 -5.81 5.64 3.24
N GLY A 208 -7.04 5.71 3.77
CA GLY A 208 -8.19 5.03 3.18
C GLY A 208 -8.41 5.43 1.72
N ILE A 209 -8.33 6.72 1.42
CA ILE A 209 -8.43 7.24 0.05
C ILE A 209 -7.24 6.77 -0.81
N LEU A 210 -6.01 6.79 -0.26
CA LEU A 210 -4.83 6.33 -0.98
C LEU A 210 -4.94 4.83 -1.33
N ILE A 211 -5.31 3.98 -0.37
CA ILE A 211 -5.49 2.53 -0.56
C ILE A 211 -6.56 2.28 -1.63
N LEU A 212 -7.75 2.88 -1.46
CA LEU A 212 -8.84 2.73 -2.42
C LEU A 212 -8.42 3.19 -3.82
N GLY A 213 -7.78 4.35 -3.90
CA GLY A 213 -7.34 4.91 -5.16
C GLY A 213 -6.30 4.04 -5.87
N LEU A 214 -5.30 3.54 -5.13
CA LEU A 214 -4.29 2.63 -5.67
C LEU A 214 -4.91 1.30 -6.16
N ILE A 215 -5.87 0.76 -5.44
CA ILE A 215 -6.62 -0.42 -5.88
C ILE A 215 -7.43 -0.10 -7.15
N ALA A 216 -8.14 1.03 -7.17
CA ALA A 216 -8.93 1.45 -8.33
C ALA A 216 -8.07 1.70 -9.58
N THR A 217 -6.79 2.06 -9.44
CA THR A 217 -5.87 2.23 -10.59
C THR A 217 -5.63 0.93 -11.37
N LEU A 218 -5.88 -0.23 -10.78
CA LEU A 218 -5.78 -1.50 -11.48
C LEU A 218 -6.81 -1.62 -12.61
N TRP A 219 -7.96 -0.95 -12.49
CA TRP A 219 -9.01 -0.88 -13.51
C TRP A 219 -9.05 0.45 -14.26
N GLN A 220 -8.59 1.53 -13.61
CA GLN A 220 -8.62 2.90 -14.15
C GLN A 220 -7.26 3.60 -13.97
N PRO A 221 -6.26 3.29 -14.81
CA PRO A 221 -4.90 3.82 -14.67
C PRO A 221 -4.80 5.34 -14.69
N LEU A 222 -5.77 6.04 -15.30
CA LEU A 222 -5.80 7.51 -15.32
C LEU A 222 -5.86 8.13 -13.92
N LEU A 223 -6.34 7.41 -12.90
CA LEU A 223 -6.32 7.86 -11.51
C LEU A 223 -4.90 8.09 -10.99
N ILE A 224 -3.88 7.48 -11.60
CA ILE A 224 -2.47 7.72 -11.29
C ILE A 224 -2.13 9.21 -11.42
N ILE A 225 -2.62 9.88 -12.48
CA ILE A 225 -2.37 11.30 -12.72
C ILE A 225 -2.95 12.15 -11.57
N PHE A 226 -4.15 11.83 -11.12
CA PHE A 226 -4.78 12.52 -9.99
C PHE A 226 -3.97 12.39 -8.71
N PHE A 227 -3.55 11.17 -8.34
CA PHE A 227 -2.74 10.96 -7.14
C PHE A 227 -1.34 11.56 -7.26
N ALA A 228 -0.71 11.50 -8.43
CA ALA A 228 0.56 12.16 -8.68
C ALA A 228 0.46 13.67 -8.46
N THR A 229 -0.57 14.34 -9.01
CA THR A 229 -0.78 15.78 -8.82
C THR A 229 -1.00 16.14 -7.35
N LEU A 230 -1.76 15.33 -6.59
CA LEU A 230 -1.93 15.54 -5.15
C LEU A 230 -0.60 15.44 -4.41
N ILE A 231 0.21 14.42 -4.68
CA ILE A 231 1.52 14.24 -4.04
C ILE A 231 2.43 15.42 -4.34
N PHE A 232 2.52 15.85 -5.61
CA PHE A 232 3.34 17.00 -6.00
C PHE A 232 2.83 18.31 -5.39
N TYR A 233 1.53 18.48 -5.23
CA TYR A 233 0.95 19.66 -4.59
C TYR A 233 1.30 19.74 -3.09
N TYR A 234 1.23 18.62 -2.38
CA TYR A 234 1.52 18.58 -0.93
C TYR A 234 3.01 18.44 -0.60
N TRP A 235 3.86 18.10 -1.58
CA TRP A 235 5.29 17.93 -1.38
C TRP A 235 6.00 19.18 -0.82
N PRO A 236 5.80 20.40 -1.36
CA PRO A 236 6.44 21.60 -0.82
C PRO A 236 5.97 21.92 0.60
N THR A 237 4.68 21.70 0.90
CA THR A 237 4.14 21.93 2.24
C THR A 237 4.66 20.92 3.26
N ALA A 238 4.91 19.68 2.85
CA ALA A 238 5.55 18.69 3.69
C ALA A 238 7.01 19.06 3.97
N GLN A 239 7.75 19.57 2.99
CA GLN A 239 9.11 20.06 3.17
C GLN A 239 9.17 21.26 4.12
N GLN A 240 8.26 22.23 3.99
CA GLN A 240 8.26 23.44 4.82
C GLN A 240 7.79 23.18 6.26
N ASN A 241 6.82 22.29 6.46
CA ASN A 241 6.20 22.05 7.76
C ASN A 241 6.73 20.80 8.49
N GLY A 242 7.36 19.89 7.77
CA GLY A 242 7.83 18.60 8.29
C GLY A 242 9.30 18.56 8.66
N TYR A 243 10.07 19.49 8.14
CA TYR A 243 11.50 19.59 8.38
C TYR A 243 11.83 21.00 8.81
N PRO A 244 12.06 21.26 10.10
CA PRO A 244 12.84 22.42 10.45
C PRO A 244 14.22 22.19 9.83
N LEU A 245 14.40 22.71 8.62
CA LEU A 245 15.73 22.95 8.08
C LEU A 245 16.34 23.98 9.04
N VAL A 246 17.13 23.51 9.97
CA VAL A 246 18.04 24.34 10.76
C VAL A 246 19.20 24.69 9.88
#